data_6ba3183f774455808df1f476f40d7550
#
_entry.id   6ba3183f774455808df1f476f40d7550
#
_cell.length_a   1.000
_cell.length_b   1.000
_cell.length_c   1.000
_cell.angle_alpha   90.00
_cell.angle_beta   90.00
_cell.angle_gamma   90.00
#
_symmetry.space_group_name_H-M   'P 1'
#
loop_
_entity.id
_entity.type
_entity.pdbx_description
1 polymer ?
#
loop_
_entity_poly.entity_id
_entity_poly.type
_entity_poly.pdbx_seq_one_letter_code
_entity_poly.pdbx_strand_id
1 'polypeptide(L)'
;MIKKVPKTELDQRLKRFRTAMDEREPEWEMALIIGKVNQYYFTGTMQEGLLFIPRDGEAVYYARRSYERAMDESLFPNIRPMDSYRDAAASLGKLPSAVYLETELVPLAMYGRLKKYFGFTGYKPLDSCISAARSVKSRYELDLMIRAGEIHRRVLEERVPKLFREGMTEGDLTAAIFMVMHEEGHQGVARFSMFDTEVLLGHIAFGESSLYPTYF
;
A
#
# COMPACT_ATOMS: atom_id res chain seq x y z
N MET A 1 11.95 15.93 9.22
CA MET A 1 10.92 16.37 8.25
C MET A 1 10.49 15.16 7.43
N ILE A 2 9.19 14.87 7.36
CA ILE A 2 8.66 13.73 6.58
C ILE A 2 8.91 13.99 5.09
N LYS A 3 9.58 13.05 4.40
CA LYS A 3 9.80 13.16 2.96
C LYS A 3 8.51 12.79 2.23
N LYS A 4 7.81 13.79 1.68
CA LYS A 4 6.57 13.59 0.94
C LYS A 4 6.84 13.01 -0.45
N VAL A 5 5.89 12.21 -0.96
CA VAL A 5 5.90 11.80 -2.37
C VAL A 5 5.67 13.05 -3.25
N PRO A 6 6.50 13.32 -4.26
CA PRO A 6 6.32 14.48 -5.12
C PRO A 6 4.95 14.49 -5.81
N LYS A 7 4.32 15.67 -5.94
CA LYS A 7 3.02 15.80 -6.63
C LYS A 7 3.07 15.24 -8.05
N THR A 8 4.14 15.53 -8.78
CA THR A 8 4.34 15.03 -10.15
C THR A 8 4.36 13.50 -10.22
N GLU A 9 4.91 12.84 -9.20
CA GLU A 9 4.88 11.37 -9.09
C GLU A 9 3.46 10.86 -8.87
N LEU A 10 2.71 11.49 -7.96
CA LEU A 10 1.30 11.13 -7.70
C LEU A 10 0.44 11.30 -8.95
N ASP A 11 0.60 12.42 -9.66
CA ASP A 11 -0.12 12.68 -10.91
C ASP A 11 0.20 11.63 -12.00
N GLN A 12 1.47 11.23 -12.13
CA GLN A 12 1.89 10.19 -13.06
C GLN A 12 1.33 8.82 -12.72
N ARG A 13 1.25 8.48 -11.44
CA ARG A 13 0.65 7.22 -10.96
C ARG A 13 -0.83 7.14 -11.27
N LEU A 14 -1.57 8.22 -11.03
CA LEU A 14 -2.98 8.32 -11.41
C LEU A 14 -3.17 8.18 -12.92
N LYS A 15 -2.32 8.84 -13.71
CA LYS A 15 -2.37 8.74 -15.17
C LYS A 15 -2.13 7.30 -15.64
N ARG A 16 -1.09 6.63 -15.14
CA ARG A 16 -0.80 5.22 -15.46
C ARG A 16 -1.96 4.30 -15.11
N PHE A 17 -2.57 4.52 -13.93
CA PHE A 17 -3.73 3.73 -13.51
C PHE A 17 -4.92 3.93 -14.46
N ARG A 18 -5.26 5.18 -14.80
CA ARG A 18 -6.34 5.47 -15.75
C ARG A 18 -6.07 4.84 -17.12
N THR A 19 -4.86 4.94 -17.64
CA THR A 19 -4.48 4.26 -18.89
C THR A 19 -4.71 2.75 -18.80
N ALA A 20 -4.27 2.10 -17.71
CA ALA A 20 -4.48 0.66 -17.52
C ALA A 20 -5.97 0.28 -17.40
N MET A 21 -6.78 1.15 -16.79
CA MET A 21 -8.25 0.98 -16.73
C MET A 21 -8.89 1.16 -18.10
N ASP A 22 -8.52 2.18 -18.86
CA ASP A 22 -9.06 2.44 -20.21
C ASP A 22 -8.74 1.31 -21.19
N GLU A 23 -7.55 0.69 -21.07
CA GLU A 23 -7.15 -0.43 -21.91
C GLU A 23 -7.86 -1.74 -21.57
N ARG A 24 -8.12 -2.00 -20.29
CA ARG A 24 -8.64 -3.29 -19.83
C ARG A 24 -10.14 -3.31 -19.57
N GLU A 25 -10.68 -2.18 -19.17
CA GLU A 25 -12.06 -1.98 -18.75
C GLU A 25 -12.63 -0.71 -19.42
N PRO A 26 -12.83 -0.67 -20.75
CA PRO A 26 -13.15 0.56 -21.49
C PRO A 26 -14.40 1.31 -21.03
N GLU A 27 -15.29 0.63 -20.32
CA GLU A 27 -16.55 1.20 -19.82
C GLU A 27 -16.49 1.62 -18.34
N TRP A 28 -15.29 1.66 -17.75
CA TRP A 28 -15.19 2.07 -16.36
C TRP A 28 -15.53 3.56 -16.17
N GLU A 29 -16.17 3.86 -15.06
CA GLU A 29 -16.52 5.23 -14.71
C GLU A 29 -15.92 5.65 -13.36
N MET A 30 -15.88 4.74 -12.39
CA MET A 30 -15.44 5.04 -11.03
C MET A 30 -14.67 3.87 -10.41
N ALA A 31 -13.48 4.15 -9.91
CA ALA A 31 -12.68 3.24 -9.09
C ALA A 31 -12.67 3.71 -7.63
N LEU A 32 -12.78 2.76 -6.70
CA LEU A 32 -12.71 2.99 -5.27
C LEU A 32 -11.57 2.19 -4.67
N ILE A 33 -10.55 2.88 -4.17
CA ILE A 33 -9.36 2.31 -3.57
C ILE A 33 -9.46 2.37 -2.04
N ILE A 34 -9.27 1.24 -1.40
CA ILE A 34 -9.46 1.04 0.04
C ILE A 34 -8.19 0.50 0.70
N GLY A 35 -7.44 -0.32 -0.01
CA GLY A 35 -6.19 -0.89 0.47
C GLY A 35 -5.15 0.19 0.82
N LYS A 36 -4.66 0.20 2.05
CA LYS A 36 -3.74 1.24 2.57
C LYS A 36 -2.50 1.43 1.69
N VAL A 37 -1.91 0.35 1.20
CA VAL A 37 -0.72 0.40 0.34
C VAL A 37 -1.04 1.09 -0.98
N ASN A 38 -2.20 0.78 -1.58
CA ASN A 38 -2.64 1.38 -2.82
C ASN A 38 -3.11 2.83 -2.61
N GLN A 39 -3.75 3.14 -1.48
CA GLN A 39 -4.02 4.53 -1.10
C GLN A 39 -2.72 5.34 -1.01
N TYR A 40 -1.69 4.81 -0.32
CA TYR A 40 -0.39 5.47 -0.27
C TYR A 40 0.24 5.66 -1.66
N TYR A 41 0.14 4.66 -2.51
CA TYR A 41 0.66 4.74 -3.88
C TYR A 41 0.09 5.93 -4.63
N PHE A 42 -1.21 6.17 -4.52
CA PHE A 42 -1.89 7.26 -5.23
C PHE A 42 -1.90 8.60 -4.50
N THR A 43 -1.86 8.59 -3.17
CA THR A 43 -2.06 9.81 -2.39
C THR A 43 -0.85 10.23 -1.56
N GLY A 44 0.11 9.34 -1.32
CA GLY A 44 1.25 9.61 -0.43
C GLY A 44 0.91 9.57 1.06
N THR A 45 -0.29 9.12 1.44
CA THR A 45 -0.70 8.93 2.84
C THR A 45 -1.36 7.56 3.06
N MET A 46 -1.19 6.98 4.27
CA MET A 46 -1.78 5.69 4.67
C MET A 46 -2.85 5.84 5.74
N GLN A 47 -3.39 7.03 5.95
CA GLN A 47 -4.45 7.22 6.94
C GLN A 47 -5.71 6.43 6.54
N GLU A 48 -6.57 6.11 7.51
CA GLU A 48 -7.82 5.39 7.21
C GLU A 48 -8.72 6.26 6.33
N GLY A 49 -9.15 5.74 5.18
CA GLY A 49 -9.96 6.53 4.26
C GLY A 49 -10.48 5.77 3.04
N LEU A 50 -11.07 6.52 2.13
CA LEU A 50 -11.57 6.06 0.85
C LEU A 50 -11.04 6.99 -0.25
N LEU A 51 -10.41 6.40 -1.28
CA LEU A 51 -9.97 7.15 -2.45
C LEU A 51 -10.90 6.83 -3.62
N PHE A 52 -11.57 7.83 -4.13
CA PHE A 52 -12.40 7.75 -5.33
C PHE A 52 -11.63 8.33 -6.53
N ILE A 53 -11.50 7.54 -7.57
CA ILE A 53 -10.86 7.93 -8.82
C ILE A 53 -11.90 7.81 -9.92
N PRO A 54 -12.49 8.92 -10.37
CA PRO A 54 -13.35 8.91 -11.55
C PRO A 54 -12.50 8.74 -12.81
N ARG A 55 -13.10 8.20 -13.88
CA ARG A 55 -12.49 8.17 -15.20
C ARG A 55 -12.11 9.56 -15.64
N ASP A 56 -13.07 10.46 -15.58
CA ASP A 56 -12.93 11.86 -15.92
C ASP A 56 -13.07 12.74 -14.67
N GLY A 57 -12.21 13.75 -14.55
CA GLY A 57 -12.20 14.68 -13.42
C GLY A 57 -11.18 14.34 -12.33
N GLU A 58 -11.35 14.98 -11.19
CA GLU A 58 -10.39 14.91 -10.09
C GLU A 58 -10.68 13.73 -9.15
N ALA A 59 -9.63 13.01 -8.78
CA ALA A 59 -9.70 12.03 -7.72
C ALA A 59 -9.82 12.73 -6.36
N VAL A 60 -10.56 12.12 -5.43
CA VAL A 60 -10.76 12.65 -4.08
C VAL A 60 -10.47 11.57 -3.04
N TYR A 61 -9.71 11.93 -2.03
CA TYR A 61 -9.41 11.09 -0.88
C TYR A 61 -10.13 11.59 0.36
N TYR A 62 -11.02 10.78 0.91
CA TYR A 62 -11.71 11.05 2.16
C TYR A 62 -10.97 10.39 3.30
N ALA A 63 -10.28 11.19 4.13
CA ALA A 63 -9.59 10.71 5.32
C ALA A 63 -10.58 10.64 6.50
N ARG A 64 -10.75 9.44 7.06
CA ARG A 64 -11.70 9.18 8.15
C ARG A 64 -11.12 9.51 9.52
N ARG A 65 -9.83 9.30 9.67
CA ARG A 65 -9.09 9.60 10.92
C ARG A 65 -7.79 10.29 10.57
N SER A 66 -7.32 11.10 11.53
CA SER A 66 -6.04 11.81 11.36
C SER A 66 -5.98 12.60 10.04
N TYR A 67 -7.03 13.36 9.75
CA TYR A 67 -7.11 14.20 8.55
C TYR A 67 -5.93 15.17 8.47
N GLU A 68 -5.61 15.85 9.59
CA GLU A 68 -4.50 16.80 9.69
C GLU A 68 -3.17 16.13 9.30
N ARG A 69 -2.97 14.90 9.77
CA ARG A 69 -1.78 14.12 9.41
C ARG A 69 -1.76 13.76 7.93
N ALA A 70 -2.90 13.40 7.35
CA ALA A 70 -2.98 13.15 5.90
C ALA A 70 -2.58 14.39 5.09
N MET A 71 -3.01 15.58 5.50
CA MET A 71 -2.62 16.85 4.90
C MET A 71 -1.13 17.15 5.10
N ASP A 72 -0.60 16.84 6.27
CA ASP A 72 0.81 17.09 6.59
C ASP A 72 1.79 16.18 5.83
N GLU A 73 1.42 14.94 5.57
CA GLU A 73 2.33 13.95 4.95
C GLU A 73 2.13 13.80 3.43
N SER A 74 1.08 14.36 2.85
CA SER A 74 0.73 14.22 1.44
C SER A 74 0.86 15.53 0.64
N LEU A 75 1.09 15.40 -0.67
CA LEU A 75 0.94 16.46 -1.68
C LEU A 75 -0.23 16.17 -2.64
N PHE A 76 -1.10 15.23 -2.29
CA PHE A 76 -2.32 14.96 -3.04
C PHE A 76 -3.29 16.14 -2.88
N PRO A 77 -3.83 16.70 -3.98
CA PRO A 77 -4.48 18.00 -3.93
C PRO A 77 -5.87 17.99 -3.27
N ASN A 78 -6.59 16.87 -3.32
CA ASN A 78 -8.00 16.81 -2.93
C ASN A 78 -8.21 15.80 -1.80
N ILE A 79 -7.75 16.15 -0.60
CA ILE A 79 -7.99 15.41 0.64
C ILE A 79 -9.12 16.09 1.40
N ARG A 80 -10.13 15.33 1.80
CA ARG A 80 -11.29 15.82 2.56
C ARG A 80 -11.47 15.02 3.84
N PRO A 81 -11.94 15.64 4.94
CA PRO A 81 -12.31 14.88 6.14
C PRO A 81 -13.62 14.13 5.92
N MET A 82 -13.78 12.98 6.59
CA MET A 82 -15.05 12.31 6.77
C MET A 82 -15.12 11.65 8.16
N ASP A 83 -16.21 11.85 8.88
CA ASP A 83 -16.47 11.12 10.12
C ASP A 83 -17.20 9.79 9.83
N SER A 84 -18.02 9.79 8.80
CA SER A 84 -18.78 8.63 8.33
C SER A 84 -18.85 8.54 6.82
N TYR A 85 -19.21 7.37 6.31
CA TYR A 85 -19.44 7.19 4.85
C TYR A 85 -20.58 8.06 4.31
N ARG A 86 -21.48 8.56 5.18
CA ARG A 86 -22.54 9.50 4.77
C ARG A 86 -21.97 10.82 4.29
N ASP A 87 -20.93 11.31 4.95
CA ASP A 87 -20.32 12.60 4.63
C ASP A 87 -19.66 12.55 3.24
N ALA A 88 -18.90 11.48 2.99
CA ALA A 88 -18.32 11.25 1.67
C ALA A 88 -19.40 11.05 0.59
N ALA A 89 -20.45 10.27 0.87
CA ALA A 89 -21.53 10.04 -0.07
C ALA A 89 -22.31 11.34 -0.39
N ALA A 90 -22.59 12.18 0.61
CA ALA A 90 -23.25 13.47 0.39
C ALA A 90 -22.40 14.42 -0.48
N SER A 91 -21.09 14.39 -0.31
CA SER A 91 -20.15 15.23 -1.07
C SER A 91 -19.90 14.73 -2.50
N LEU A 92 -19.92 13.41 -2.73
CA LEU A 92 -19.67 12.80 -4.06
C LEU A 92 -20.92 12.83 -4.95
N GLY A 93 -22.12 12.88 -4.34
CA GLY A 93 -23.37 12.71 -5.09
C GLY A 93 -23.59 11.25 -5.53
N LYS A 94 -24.37 11.09 -6.61
CA LYS A 94 -24.74 9.77 -7.12
C LYS A 94 -23.54 9.12 -7.85
N LEU A 95 -23.14 7.95 -7.40
CA LEU A 95 -22.15 7.12 -8.08
C LEU A 95 -22.81 6.36 -9.26
N PRO A 96 -21.99 5.86 -10.22
CA PRO A 96 -22.46 4.94 -11.25
C PRO A 96 -23.03 3.66 -10.63
N SER A 97 -23.86 2.95 -11.41
CA SER A 97 -24.49 1.71 -10.96
C SER A 97 -23.49 0.61 -10.63
N ALA A 98 -22.34 0.59 -11.29
CA ALA A 98 -21.22 -0.30 -11.01
C ALA A 98 -19.96 0.50 -10.71
N VAL A 99 -19.23 0.09 -9.66
CA VAL A 99 -17.93 0.66 -9.27
C VAL A 99 -16.86 -0.40 -9.36
N TYR A 100 -15.62 0.01 -9.59
CA TYR A 100 -14.47 -0.88 -9.60
C TYR A 100 -13.83 -0.90 -8.22
N LEU A 101 -13.64 -2.09 -7.64
CA LEU A 101 -13.16 -2.31 -6.26
C LEU A 101 -11.94 -3.23 -6.25
N GLU A 102 -11.14 -3.11 -5.20
CA GLU A 102 -10.09 -4.06 -4.83
C GLU A 102 -10.72 -5.33 -4.23
N THR A 103 -11.12 -6.26 -5.07
CA THR A 103 -11.89 -7.45 -4.65
C THR A 103 -11.08 -8.42 -3.80
N GLU A 104 -9.75 -8.40 -3.91
CA GLU A 104 -8.84 -9.20 -3.07
C GLU A 104 -8.66 -8.62 -1.66
N LEU A 105 -9.06 -7.36 -1.42
CA LEU A 105 -8.83 -6.65 -0.15
C LEU A 105 -10.11 -6.26 0.58
N VAL A 106 -11.24 -6.14 -0.12
CA VAL A 106 -12.49 -5.64 0.46
C VAL A 106 -13.30 -6.76 1.11
N PRO A 107 -13.42 -6.80 2.46
CA PRO A 107 -14.27 -7.77 3.12
C PRO A 107 -15.76 -7.60 2.74
N LEU A 108 -16.51 -8.68 2.65
CA LEU A 108 -17.95 -8.66 2.32
C LEU A 108 -18.77 -7.70 3.20
N ALA A 109 -18.46 -7.65 4.51
CA ALA A 109 -19.12 -6.73 5.43
C ALA A 109 -18.83 -5.26 5.10
N MET A 110 -17.64 -4.96 4.61
CA MET A 110 -17.28 -3.61 4.16
C MET A 110 -17.98 -3.27 2.84
N TYR A 111 -17.98 -4.20 1.89
CA TYR A 111 -18.75 -4.07 0.64
C TYR A 111 -20.23 -3.73 0.91
N GLY A 112 -20.87 -4.48 1.82
CA GLY A 112 -22.27 -4.22 2.19
C GLY A 112 -22.49 -2.81 2.74
N ARG A 113 -21.55 -2.29 3.56
CA ARG A 113 -21.61 -0.91 4.05
C ARG A 113 -21.43 0.12 2.94
N LEU A 114 -20.43 -0.10 2.06
CA LEU A 114 -20.18 0.80 0.93
C LEU A 114 -21.39 0.87 0.00
N LYS A 115 -21.95 -0.28 -0.38
CA LYS A 115 -23.17 -0.37 -1.20
C LYS A 115 -24.34 0.40 -0.56
N LYS A 116 -24.52 0.24 0.75
CA LYS A 116 -25.59 0.93 1.49
C LYS A 116 -25.47 2.46 1.44
N TYR A 117 -24.26 3.00 1.61
CA TYR A 117 -24.08 4.45 1.71
C TYR A 117 -23.88 5.14 0.36
N PHE A 118 -23.24 4.49 -0.59
CA PHE A 118 -22.93 5.08 -1.89
C PHE A 118 -23.89 4.69 -3.01
N GLY A 119 -24.82 3.78 -2.77
CA GLY A 119 -25.96 3.51 -3.63
C GLY A 119 -25.67 2.77 -4.94
N PHE A 120 -24.42 2.32 -5.18
CA PHE A 120 -24.11 1.48 -6.34
C PHE A 120 -24.71 0.07 -6.17
N THR A 121 -25.05 -0.58 -7.26
CA THR A 121 -25.73 -1.90 -7.27
C THR A 121 -24.80 -3.05 -7.58
N GLY A 122 -23.74 -2.80 -8.36
CA GLY A 122 -22.75 -3.78 -8.79
C GLY A 122 -21.31 -3.34 -8.58
N TYR A 123 -20.39 -4.29 -8.74
CA TYR A 123 -18.96 -4.00 -8.75
C TYR A 123 -18.23 -4.86 -9.79
N LYS A 124 -17.04 -4.41 -10.18
CA LYS A 124 -16.07 -5.17 -10.97
C LYS A 124 -14.69 -5.11 -10.28
N PRO A 125 -13.82 -6.13 -10.47
CA PRO A 125 -12.48 -6.12 -9.90
C PRO A 125 -11.58 -5.11 -10.62
N LEU A 126 -10.70 -4.44 -9.86
CA LEU A 126 -9.68 -3.54 -10.41
C LEU A 126 -8.25 -3.97 -10.04
N ASP A 127 -8.09 -5.08 -9.31
CA ASP A 127 -6.82 -5.52 -8.75
C ASP A 127 -5.73 -5.67 -9.81
N SER A 128 -6.07 -6.25 -10.97
CA SER A 128 -5.14 -6.39 -12.11
C SER A 128 -4.69 -5.06 -12.71
N CYS A 129 -5.55 -4.03 -12.70
CA CYS A 129 -5.22 -2.70 -13.22
C CYS A 129 -4.28 -1.95 -12.27
N ILE A 130 -4.49 -2.08 -10.95
CA ILE A 130 -3.53 -1.55 -9.95
C ILE A 130 -2.17 -2.25 -10.10
N SER A 131 -2.17 -3.57 -10.20
CA SER A 131 -0.95 -4.36 -10.38
C SER A 131 -0.19 -3.92 -11.64
N ALA A 132 -0.89 -3.70 -12.75
CA ALA A 132 -0.29 -3.18 -13.98
C ALA A 132 0.32 -1.78 -13.80
N ALA A 133 -0.40 -0.86 -13.15
CA ALA A 133 0.08 0.49 -12.89
C ALA A 133 1.34 0.51 -12.00
N ARG A 134 1.46 -0.45 -11.07
CA ARG A 134 2.58 -0.58 -10.11
C ARG A 134 3.73 -1.45 -10.62
N SER A 135 3.53 -2.25 -11.67
CA SER A 135 4.55 -3.19 -12.18
C SER A 135 5.77 -2.45 -12.75
N VAL A 136 5.55 -1.39 -13.51
CA VAL A 136 6.61 -0.56 -14.07
C VAL A 136 6.96 0.58 -13.12
N LYS A 137 8.17 0.55 -12.56
CA LYS A 137 8.63 1.50 -11.54
C LYS A 137 9.08 2.81 -12.19
N SER A 138 8.71 3.92 -11.57
CA SER A 138 9.21 5.24 -11.92
C SER A 138 10.67 5.42 -11.49
N ARG A 139 11.32 6.50 -11.97
CA ARG A 139 12.67 6.85 -11.49
C ARG A 139 12.68 7.09 -9.98
N TYR A 140 11.66 7.77 -9.45
CA TYR A 140 11.49 7.99 -8.02
C TYR A 140 11.43 6.68 -7.22
N GLU A 141 10.68 5.70 -7.71
CA GLU A 141 10.55 4.39 -7.08
C GLU A 141 11.84 3.58 -7.17
N LEU A 142 12.52 3.62 -8.33
CA LEU A 142 13.82 2.96 -8.51
C LEU A 142 14.89 3.50 -7.57
N ASP A 143 14.96 4.81 -7.37
CA ASP A 143 15.91 5.42 -6.44
C ASP A 143 15.68 4.96 -4.99
N LEU A 144 14.40 4.77 -4.58
CA LEU A 144 14.07 4.20 -3.27
C LEU A 144 14.44 2.72 -3.17
N MET A 145 14.21 1.94 -4.23
CA MET A 145 14.57 0.52 -4.27
C MET A 145 16.08 0.31 -4.23
N ILE A 146 16.85 1.11 -4.98
CA ILE A 146 18.32 1.08 -4.94
C ILE A 146 18.83 1.35 -3.53
N ARG A 147 18.30 2.41 -2.88
CA ARG A 147 18.66 2.72 -1.49
C ARG A 147 18.31 1.59 -0.53
N ALA A 148 17.15 0.97 -0.67
CA ALA A 148 16.78 -0.19 0.14
C ALA A 148 17.74 -1.37 -0.11
N GLY A 149 18.12 -1.63 -1.35
CA GLY A 149 19.13 -2.66 -1.70
C GLY A 149 20.50 -2.40 -1.06
N GLU A 150 20.97 -1.15 -1.06
CA GLU A 150 22.22 -0.76 -0.38
C GLU A 150 22.18 -0.99 1.13
N ILE A 151 21.02 -0.71 1.76
CA ILE A 151 20.83 -1.00 3.19
C ILE A 151 20.87 -2.51 3.41
N HIS A 152 20.15 -3.30 2.60
CA HIS A 152 20.17 -4.76 2.68
C HIS A 152 21.59 -5.33 2.56
N ARG A 153 22.33 -4.88 1.55
CA ARG A 153 23.73 -5.31 1.35
C ARG A 153 24.57 -5.01 2.59
N ARG A 154 24.51 -3.79 3.09
CA ARG A 154 25.25 -3.38 4.31
C ARG A 154 24.88 -4.21 5.53
N VAL A 155 23.59 -4.47 5.73
CA VAL A 155 23.13 -5.31 6.84
C VAL A 155 23.67 -6.73 6.70
N LEU A 156 23.45 -7.37 5.58
CA LEU A 156 23.77 -8.79 5.37
C LEU A 156 25.28 -9.05 5.24
N GLU A 157 26.03 -8.20 4.54
CA GLU A 157 27.45 -8.44 4.29
C GLU A 157 28.36 -7.86 5.38
N GLU A 158 28.00 -6.75 6.01
CA GLU A 158 28.89 -6.04 6.92
C GLU A 158 28.51 -6.15 8.40
N ARG A 159 27.19 -6.23 8.70
CA ARG A 159 26.67 -6.21 10.06
C ARG A 159 26.37 -7.60 10.61
N VAL A 160 25.63 -8.41 9.88
CA VAL A 160 25.22 -9.75 10.30
C VAL A 160 26.40 -10.67 10.61
N PRO A 161 27.50 -10.73 9.82
CA PRO A 161 28.63 -11.57 10.15
C PRO A 161 29.28 -11.28 11.52
N LYS A 162 29.13 -10.07 12.05
CA LYS A 162 29.67 -9.65 13.34
C LYS A 162 28.80 -10.03 14.53
N LEU A 163 27.58 -10.52 14.27
CA LEU A 163 26.63 -10.89 15.31
C LEU A 163 26.85 -12.31 15.84
N PHE A 164 27.46 -13.18 15.02
CA PHE A 164 27.62 -14.57 15.36
C PHE A 164 28.50 -14.78 16.60
N ARG A 165 28.02 -15.59 17.54
CA ARG A 165 28.71 -15.98 18.74
C ARG A 165 28.50 -17.47 19.00
N GLU A 166 29.49 -18.15 19.53
CA GLU A 166 29.36 -19.54 19.96
C GLU A 166 28.24 -19.67 21.01
N GLY A 167 27.41 -20.70 20.92
CA GLY A 167 26.27 -20.93 21.78
C GLY A 167 25.03 -20.09 21.51
N MET A 168 25.04 -19.25 20.46
CA MET A 168 23.90 -18.45 20.06
C MET A 168 22.80 -19.36 19.48
N THR A 169 21.56 -19.10 19.86
CA THR A 169 20.37 -19.72 19.26
C THR A 169 19.91 -18.95 18.01
N GLU A 170 19.06 -19.57 17.19
CA GLU A 170 18.40 -18.91 16.04
C GLU A 170 17.55 -17.71 16.50
N GLY A 171 16.90 -17.83 17.66
CA GLY A 171 16.15 -16.73 18.28
C GLY A 171 17.04 -15.55 18.65
N ASP A 172 18.23 -15.80 19.24
CA ASP A 172 19.20 -14.75 19.55
C ASP A 172 19.68 -14.03 18.29
N LEU A 173 19.97 -14.80 17.23
CA LEU A 173 20.40 -14.24 15.95
C LEU A 173 19.28 -13.41 15.31
N THR A 174 18.05 -13.92 15.33
CA THR A 174 16.86 -13.20 14.81
C THR A 174 16.69 -11.86 15.52
N ALA A 175 16.75 -11.84 16.85
CA ALA A 175 16.64 -10.61 17.64
C ALA A 175 17.78 -9.62 17.32
N ALA A 176 19.00 -10.11 17.20
CA ALA A 176 20.17 -9.28 16.88
C ALA A 176 20.08 -8.69 15.47
N ILE A 177 19.65 -9.47 14.47
CA ILE A 177 19.41 -8.97 13.09
C ILE A 177 18.30 -7.91 13.10
N PHE A 178 17.21 -8.14 13.84
CA PHE A 178 16.13 -7.17 13.93
C PHE A 178 16.61 -5.83 14.48
N MET A 179 17.42 -5.84 15.53
CA MET A 179 18.01 -4.61 16.07
C MET A 179 18.86 -3.88 15.05
N VAL A 180 19.72 -4.58 14.34
CA VAL A 180 20.55 -3.98 13.27
C VAL A 180 19.70 -3.40 12.15
N MET A 181 18.67 -4.11 11.73
CA MET A 181 17.74 -3.60 10.70
C MET A 181 16.99 -2.37 11.18
N HIS A 182 16.59 -2.33 12.46
CA HIS A 182 15.91 -1.19 13.05
C HIS A 182 16.81 0.05 13.09
N GLU A 183 18.10 -0.10 13.43
CA GLU A 183 19.10 0.98 13.37
C GLU A 183 19.26 1.54 11.96
N GLU A 184 19.09 0.72 10.93
CA GLU A 184 19.12 1.12 9.51
C GLU A 184 17.76 1.65 8.98
N GLY A 185 16.78 1.80 9.87
CA GLY A 185 15.49 2.42 9.56
C GLY A 185 14.35 1.44 9.22
N HIS A 186 14.51 0.13 9.48
CA HIS A 186 13.41 -0.83 9.33
C HIS A 186 12.28 -0.49 10.31
N GLN A 187 11.05 -0.55 9.81
CA GLN A 187 9.85 -0.10 10.53
C GLN A 187 9.05 -1.25 11.19
N GLY A 188 9.59 -2.45 11.22
CA GLY A 188 8.95 -3.63 11.80
C GLY A 188 8.45 -4.61 10.74
N VAL A 189 7.15 -4.71 10.55
CA VAL A 189 6.53 -5.75 9.72
C VAL A 189 6.46 -5.37 8.24
N ALA A 190 6.89 -6.27 7.36
CA ALA A 190 6.63 -6.19 5.92
C ALA A 190 5.31 -6.91 5.59
N ARG A 191 4.47 -6.26 4.80
CA ARG A 191 3.19 -6.81 4.31
C ARG A 191 3.30 -7.17 2.84
N PHE A 192 2.80 -8.35 2.52
CA PHE A 192 2.73 -8.84 1.14
C PHE A 192 1.32 -8.66 0.56
N SER A 193 1.20 -8.78 -0.76
CA SER A 193 -0.10 -8.76 -1.43
C SER A 193 -0.91 -10.03 -1.21
N MET A 194 -0.29 -11.10 -0.72
CA MET A 194 -0.99 -12.32 -0.34
C MET A 194 -1.88 -12.06 0.87
N PHE A 195 -3.06 -12.65 0.86
CA PHE A 195 -4.03 -12.52 1.94
C PHE A 195 -3.41 -12.94 3.29
N ASP A 196 -3.59 -12.11 4.30
CA ASP A 196 -3.18 -12.33 5.70
C ASP A 196 -1.69 -12.68 5.87
N THR A 197 -0.84 -12.13 5.02
CA THR A 197 0.60 -12.42 5.02
C THR A 197 1.42 -11.23 5.51
N GLU A 198 2.01 -11.38 6.69
CA GLU A 198 2.92 -10.41 7.29
C GLU A 198 4.21 -11.14 7.72
N VAL A 199 5.36 -10.55 7.44
CA VAL A 199 6.67 -11.11 7.81
C VAL A 199 7.50 -10.07 8.53
N LEU A 200 8.08 -10.45 9.67
CA LEU A 200 8.99 -9.58 10.41
C LEU A 200 10.38 -9.57 9.77
N LEU A 201 11.01 -10.74 9.68
CA LEU A 201 12.33 -10.93 9.08
C LEU A 201 12.40 -12.10 8.09
N GLY A 202 11.41 -12.96 8.08
CA GLY A 202 11.47 -14.26 7.43
C GLY A 202 12.11 -15.33 8.34
N HIS A 203 12.37 -16.48 7.76
CA HIS A 203 12.95 -17.62 8.48
C HIS A 203 14.46 -17.46 8.60
N ILE A 204 14.96 -17.48 9.82
CA ILE A 204 16.39 -17.48 10.14
C ILE A 204 16.69 -18.80 10.82
N ALA A 205 17.45 -19.63 10.17
CA ALA A 205 17.78 -20.97 10.62
C ALA A 205 19.23 -21.33 10.31
N PHE A 206 19.81 -22.22 11.11
CA PHE A 206 21.13 -22.80 10.87
C PHE A 206 21.20 -24.25 11.39
N GLY A 207 22.18 -25.01 10.90
CA GLY A 207 22.29 -26.44 11.21
C GLY A 207 21.15 -27.25 10.62
N GLU A 208 20.61 -28.20 11.39
CA GLU A 208 19.57 -29.11 10.93
C GLU A 208 18.26 -28.42 10.57
N SER A 209 17.84 -27.42 11.32
CA SER A 209 16.61 -26.66 11.07
C SER A 209 16.60 -25.93 9.74
N SER A 210 17.77 -25.56 9.22
CA SER A 210 17.90 -24.91 7.90
C SER A 210 17.67 -25.85 6.72
N LEU A 211 17.62 -27.15 6.95
CA LEU A 211 17.40 -28.16 5.92
C LEU A 211 15.93 -28.35 5.59
N TYR A 212 15.03 -27.87 6.41
CA TYR A 212 13.60 -27.98 6.21
C TYR A 212 13.06 -26.77 5.45
N PRO A 213 12.48 -26.97 4.26
CA PRO A 213 11.87 -25.85 3.53
C PRO A 213 10.68 -25.29 4.31
N THR A 214 10.59 -23.99 4.39
CA THR A 214 9.40 -23.30 4.89
C THR A 214 8.57 -22.80 3.74
N TYR A 215 7.30 -22.49 3.99
CA TYR A 215 6.39 -21.96 2.98
C TYR A 215 6.77 -20.53 2.53
N PHE A 216 7.70 -19.88 3.21
CA PHE A 216 8.27 -18.59 2.85
C PHE A 216 9.76 -18.70 2.63
#